data_1e088769ec6d3261c769b0c7cd21829a
#
_entry.id   1e088769ec6d3261c769b0c7cd21829a
#
_cell.length_a   1.000
_cell.length_b   1.000
_cell.length_c   1.000
_cell.angle_alpha   90.00
_cell.angle_beta   90.00
_cell.angle_gamma   90.00
#
_symmetry.space_group_name_H-M   'P 1'
#
loop_
_entity.id
_entity.type
_entity.pdbx_description
1 polymer ?
#
loop_
_entity_poly.entity_id
_entity_poly.type
_entity_poly.pdbx_seq_one_letter_code
_entity_poly.pdbx_strand_id
1 'polypeptide(L)'
;MSFGKVYQALVAKAERKGRTRAEVDEVTCWLLGYAPDALASMANSDVTYGSFLSDAPLVNPHADLITGSICGVHVESIDDPLTKRMRQLDKLVDELARGKAMNKVLRG
;
A
#
# COMPACT_ATOMS: atom_id res chain seq x y z
N MET A 1 -7.48 13.75 -4.22
CA MET A 1 -6.13 13.74 -3.60
C MET A 1 -5.16 13.07 -4.54
N SER A 2 -3.99 13.64 -4.73
CA SER A 2 -3.01 13.05 -5.64
C SER A 2 -2.34 11.83 -5.01
N PHE A 3 -2.10 10.81 -5.83
CA PHE A 3 -1.38 9.63 -5.38
C PHE A 3 0.02 10.00 -4.87
N GLY A 4 0.72 10.90 -5.57
CA GLY A 4 2.07 11.30 -5.19
C GLY A 4 2.15 11.84 -3.78
N LYS A 5 1.20 12.67 -3.37
CA LYS A 5 1.17 13.22 -2.00
C LYS A 5 0.88 12.14 -0.97
N VAL A 6 -0.05 11.24 -1.25
CA VAL A 6 -0.35 10.12 -0.36
C VAL A 6 0.88 9.24 -0.22
N TYR A 7 1.54 8.93 -1.33
CA TYR A 7 2.70 8.05 -1.33
C TYR A 7 3.87 8.64 -0.55
N GLN A 8 4.11 9.95 -0.71
CA GLN A 8 5.15 10.64 0.08
C GLN A 8 4.88 10.49 1.58
N ALA A 9 3.62 10.61 2.00
CA ALA A 9 3.25 10.44 3.40
C ALA A 9 3.48 9.02 3.90
N LEU A 10 3.16 8.02 3.08
CA LEU A 10 3.39 6.61 3.42
C LEU A 10 4.88 6.30 3.53
N VAL A 11 5.67 6.79 2.59
CA VAL A 11 7.13 6.60 2.62
C VAL A 11 7.72 7.28 3.85
N ALA A 12 7.30 8.52 4.16
CA ALA A 12 7.78 9.24 5.33
C ALA A 12 7.46 8.49 6.62
N LYS A 13 6.28 7.89 6.73
CA LYS A 13 5.89 7.09 7.88
C LYS A 13 6.83 5.91 8.09
N ALA A 14 7.15 5.20 7.03
CA ALA A 14 8.06 4.05 7.08
C ALA A 14 9.49 4.50 7.42
N GLU A 15 9.97 5.58 6.80
CA GLU A 15 11.32 6.08 7.02
C GLU A 15 11.54 6.54 8.45
N ARG A 16 10.54 7.14 9.07
CA ARG A 16 10.62 7.55 10.49
C ARG A 16 10.86 6.38 11.43
N LYS A 17 10.52 5.17 10.99
CA LYS A 17 10.68 3.95 11.77
C LYS A 17 11.85 3.09 11.29
N GLY A 18 12.72 3.66 10.46
CA GLY A 18 13.92 2.97 10.00
C GLY A 18 13.72 2.04 8.81
N ARG A 19 12.54 2.07 8.16
CA ARG A 19 12.33 1.32 6.93
C ARG A 19 12.69 2.17 5.73
N THR A 20 12.74 1.57 4.55
CA THR A 20 13.19 2.25 3.34
C THR A 20 12.04 2.45 2.35
N ARG A 21 12.21 3.43 1.45
CA ARG A 21 11.29 3.63 0.34
C ARG A 21 11.20 2.37 -0.52
N ALA A 22 12.32 1.67 -0.74
CA ALA A 22 12.33 0.44 -1.53
C ALA A 22 11.38 -0.62 -0.93
N GLU A 23 11.29 -0.69 0.39
CA GLU A 23 10.38 -1.61 1.06
C GLU A 23 8.92 -1.20 0.87
N VAL A 24 8.63 0.11 0.91
CA VAL A 24 7.27 0.61 0.62
C VAL A 24 6.91 0.33 -0.83
N ASP A 25 7.85 0.55 -1.76
CA ASP A 25 7.64 0.23 -3.18
C ASP A 25 7.33 -1.26 -3.36
N GLU A 26 8.05 -2.11 -2.66
CA GLU A 26 7.87 -3.56 -2.76
C GLU A 26 6.47 -3.99 -2.32
N VAL A 27 5.97 -3.50 -1.18
CA VAL A 27 4.64 -3.87 -0.71
C VAL A 27 3.55 -3.32 -1.62
N THR A 28 3.75 -2.13 -2.17
CA THR A 28 2.79 -1.50 -3.08
C THR A 28 2.70 -2.28 -4.39
N CYS A 29 3.83 -2.64 -4.97
CA CYS A 29 3.88 -3.46 -6.18
C CYS A 29 3.30 -4.84 -5.95
N TRP A 30 3.59 -5.45 -4.80
CA TRP A 30 3.04 -6.75 -4.43
C TRP A 30 1.51 -6.71 -4.37
N LEU A 31 0.95 -5.68 -3.73
CA LEU A 31 -0.50 -5.57 -3.54
C LEU A 31 -1.24 -5.31 -4.85
N LEU A 32 -0.73 -4.41 -5.67
CA LEU A 32 -1.47 -3.84 -6.80
C LEU A 32 -0.99 -4.31 -8.17
N GLY A 33 0.15 -4.98 -8.24
CA GLY A 33 0.65 -5.52 -9.50
C GLY A 33 1.37 -4.52 -10.39
N TYR A 34 1.65 -3.31 -9.90
CA TYR A 34 2.43 -2.35 -10.66
C TYR A 34 3.89 -2.79 -10.74
N ALA A 35 4.52 -2.57 -11.91
CA ALA A 35 5.96 -2.68 -12.02
C ALA A 35 6.61 -1.49 -11.30
N PRO A 36 7.86 -1.63 -10.79
CA PRO A 36 8.54 -0.53 -10.10
C PRO A 36 8.62 0.75 -10.93
N ASP A 37 8.87 0.63 -12.23
CA ASP A 37 8.95 1.79 -13.14
C ASP A 37 7.61 2.51 -13.25
N ALA A 38 6.52 1.74 -13.36
CA ALA A 38 5.18 2.29 -13.45
C ALA A 38 4.80 3.00 -12.16
N LEU A 39 5.14 2.40 -11.01
CA LEU A 39 4.90 3.02 -9.72
C LEU A 39 5.62 4.36 -9.59
N ALA A 40 6.90 4.41 -9.94
CA ALA A 40 7.69 5.63 -9.88
C ALA A 40 7.11 6.71 -10.79
N SER A 41 6.69 6.34 -12.00
CA SER A 41 6.08 7.26 -12.95
C SER A 41 4.77 7.83 -12.41
N MET A 42 3.92 7.01 -11.83
CA MET A 42 2.64 7.45 -11.28
C MET A 42 2.82 8.33 -10.03
N ALA A 43 3.83 8.05 -9.22
CA ALA A 43 4.13 8.86 -8.05
C ALA A 43 4.60 10.28 -8.43
N ASN A 44 5.14 10.44 -9.64
CA ASN A 44 5.59 11.74 -10.17
C ASN A 44 4.57 12.39 -11.10
N SER A 45 3.37 11.83 -11.21
CA SER A 45 2.31 12.33 -12.08
C SER A 45 1.20 13.00 -11.28
N ASP A 46 0.18 13.51 -11.98
CA ASP A 46 -0.99 14.11 -11.36
C ASP A 46 -2.11 13.10 -11.08
N VAL A 47 -1.83 11.82 -11.23
CA VAL A 47 -2.86 10.79 -11.04
C VAL A 47 -3.45 10.86 -9.62
N THR A 48 -4.77 10.70 -9.53
CA THR A 48 -5.43 10.67 -8.23
C THR A 48 -5.21 9.33 -7.56
N TYR A 49 -5.31 9.31 -6.23
CA TYR A 49 -5.17 8.07 -5.48
C TYR A 49 -6.25 7.06 -5.89
N GLY A 50 -7.48 7.55 -6.08
CA GLY A 50 -8.58 6.68 -6.54
C GLY A 50 -8.29 6.02 -7.88
N SER A 51 -7.81 6.81 -8.86
CA SER A 51 -7.45 6.27 -10.18
C SER A 51 -6.30 5.29 -10.09
N PHE A 52 -5.28 5.60 -9.28
CA PHE A 52 -4.15 4.69 -9.07
C PHE A 52 -4.62 3.33 -8.55
N LEU A 53 -5.53 3.33 -7.58
CA LEU A 53 -6.05 2.08 -7.02
C LEU A 53 -6.97 1.35 -7.98
N SER A 54 -7.82 2.09 -8.72
CA SER A 54 -8.75 1.51 -9.68
C SER A 54 -8.04 0.90 -10.88
N ASP A 55 -6.91 1.47 -11.28
CA ASP A 55 -6.15 1.05 -12.45
C ASP A 55 -5.09 -0.01 -12.12
N ALA A 56 -5.10 -0.53 -10.91
CA ALA A 56 -4.13 -1.56 -10.49
C ALA A 56 -4.14 -2.74 -11.49
N PRO A 57 -2.99 -3.06 -12.09
CA PRO A 57 -2.93 -4.09 -13.15
C PRO A 57 -3.37 -5.46 -12.67
N LEU A 58 -2.98 -5.83 -11.45
CA LEU A 58 -3.31 -7.14 -10.89
C LEU A 58 -3.28 -7.08 -9.37
N VAL A 59 -4.44 -6.98 -8.75
CA VAL A 59 -4.52 -7.07 -7.29
C VAL A 59 -4.12 -8.48 -6.86
N ASN A 60 -3.20 -8.56 -5.91
CA ASN A 60 -2.68 -9.84 -5.45
C ASN A 60 -3.81 -10.68 -4.86
N PRO A 61 -3.97 -11.95 -5.28
CA PRO A 61 -5.01 -12.82 -4.70
C PRO A 61 -4.82 -13.06 -3.20
N HIS A 62 -3.61 -12.88 -2.68
CA HIS A 62 -3.35 -12.98 -1.24
C HIS A 62 -3.70 -11.71 -0.47
N ALA A 63 -4.23 -10.68 -1.14
CA ALA A 63 -4.68 -9.46 -0.46
C ALA A 63 -5.73 -9.76 0.62
N ASP A 64 -6.53 -10.80 0.43
CA ASP A 64 -7.55 -11.20 1.41
C ASP A 64 -6.94 -11.72 2.73
N LEU A 65 -5.65 -12.01 2.74
CA LEU A 65 -4.95 -12.40 3.97
C LEU A 65 -4.53 -11.17 4.81
N ILE A 66 -4.71 -9.97 4.27
CA ILE A 66 -4.45 -8.74 5.01
C ILE A 66 -5.62 -8.49 5.94
N THR A 67 -5.39 -8.70 7.23
CA THR A 67 -6.41 -8.56 8.26
C THR A 67 -5.90 -7.69 9.39
N GLY A 68 -6.81 -7.32 10.30
CA GLY A 68 -6.46 -6.54 11.46
C GLY A 68 -6.96 -5.11 11.38
N SER A 69 -6.64 -4.34 12.39
CA SER A 69 -7.15 -2.99 12.55
C SER A 69 -6.16 -1.96 12.00
N ILE A 70 -6.68 -0.97 11.29
CA ILE A 70 -5.93 0.22 10.88
C ILE A 70 -6.87 1.41 11.00
N CYS A 71 -6.42 2.46 11.69
CA CYS A 71 -7.23 3.66 11.94
C CYS A 71 -8.60 3.33 12.55
N GLY A 72 -8.65 2.32 13.44
CA GLY A 72 -9.88 1.93 14.13
C GLY A 72 -10.85 1.09 13.30
N VAL A 73 -10.45 0.66 12.10
CA VAL A 73 -11.30 -0.12 11.20
C VAL A 73 -10.64 -1.47 10.93
N HIS A 74 -11.44 -2.53 10.99
CA HIS A 74 -10.98 -3.87 10.59
C HIS A 74 -10.97 -3.97 9.08
N VAL A 75 -9.80 -4.19 8.49
CA VAL A 75 -9.61 -4.21 7.03
C VAL A 75 -10.54 -5.24 6.36
N GLU A 76 -10.65 -6.41 6.96
CA GLU A 76 -11.47 -7.52 6.44
C GLU A 76 -12.96 -7.22 6.42
N SER A 77 -13.41 -6.20 7.16
CA SER A 77 -14.82 -5.82 7.26
C SER A 77 -15.25 -4.76 6.24
N ILE A 78 -14.31 -4.23 5.47
CA ILE A 78 -14.60 -3.13 4.54
C ILE A 78 -15.25 -3.70 3.27
N ASP A 79 -16.45 -3.21 2.95
CA ASP A 79 -17.21 -3.69 1.79
C ASP A 79 -16.84 -2.97 0.50
N ASP A 80 -16.58 -1.65 0.57
CA ASP A 80 -16.25 -0.88 -0.62
C ASP A 80 -14.88 -1.28 -1.16
N PRO A 81 -14.79 -1.78 -2.42
CA PRO A 81 -13.52 -2.29 -2.95
C PRO A 81 -12.39 -1.27 -2.95
N LEU A 82 -12.68 -0.03 -3.30
CA LEU A 82 -11.65 1.01 -3.37
C LEU A 82 -11.13 1.38 -1.99
N THR A 83 -12.05 1.57 -1.05
CA THR A 83 -11.69 1.87 0.35
C THR A 83 -10.92 0.70 0.94
N LYS A 84 -11.30 -0.53 0.63
CA LYS A 84 -10.61 -1.72 1.10
C LYS A 84 -9.16 -1.74 0.60
N ARG A 85 -8.94 -1.44 -0.69
CA ARG A 85 -7.57 -1.38 -1.24
C ARG A 85 -6.73 -0.32 -0.54
N MET A 86 -7.32 0.85 -0.31
CA MET A 86 -6.65 1.94 0.40
C MET A 86 -6.20 1.50 1.79
N ARG A 87 -7.10 0.86 2.53
CA ARG A 87 -6.79 0.41 3.90
C ARG A 87 -5.84 -0.77 3.92
N GLN A 88 -5.87 -1.64 2.92
CA GLN A 88 -4.90 -2.72 2.79
C GLN A 88 -3.49 -2.15 2.61
N LEU A 89 -3.32 -1.15 1.76
CA LEU A 89 -2.02 -0.51 1.58
C LEU A 89 -1.56 0.18 2.87
N ASP A 90 -2.45 0.92 3.53
CA ASP A 90 -2.15 1.54 4.82
C ASP A 90 -1.68 0.50 5.84
N LYS A 91 -2.35 -0.66 5.87
CA LYS A 91 -2.00 -1.72 6.82
C LYS A 91 -0.63 -2.30 6.55
N LEU A 92 -0.27 -2.53 5.29
CA LEU A 92 1.05 -3.05 4.92
C LEU A 92 2.15 -2.06 5.35
N VAL A 93 1.95 -0.78 5.08
CA VAL A 93 2.93 0.26 5.47
C VAL A 93 3.01 0.38 6.99
N ASP A 94 1.87 0.28 7.69
CA ASP A 94 1.85 0.30 9.14
C ASP A 94 2.65 -0.87 9.73
N GLU A 95 2.51 -2.06 9.15
CA GLU A 95 3.26 -3.23 9.59
C GLU A 95 4.77 -3.05 9.38
N LEU A 96 5.16 -2.46 8.25
CA LEU A 96 6.56 -2.09 8.03
C LEU A 96 7.06 -1.14 9.11
N ALA A 97 6.28 -0.09 9.39
CA ALA A 97 6.65 0.91 10.39
C ALA A 97 6.76 0.31 11.79
N ARG A 98 6.02 -0.75 12.07
CA ARG A 98 6.08 -1.45 13.37
C ARG A 98 7.21 -2.46 13.46
N GLY A 99 8.02 -2.60 12.42
CA GLY A 99 9.18 -3.46 12.42
C GLY A 99 8.94 -4.89 11.98
N LYS A 100 7.79 -5.18 11.38
CA LYS A 100 7.48 -6.53 10.91
C LYS A 100 8.40 -6.90 9.75
N ALA A 101 8.89 -8.14 9.74
CA ALA A 101 9.76 -8.62 8.67
C ALA A 101 9.02 -8.63 7.33
N MET A 102 9.74 -8.29 6.24
CA MET A 102 9.15 -8.19 4.92
C MET A 102 8.42 -9.48 4.50
N ASN A 103 9.01 -10.63 4.76
CA ASN A 103 8.40 -11.92 4.40
C ASN A 103 7.11 -12.22 5.17
N LYS A 104 6.86 -11.49 6.25
CA LYS A 104 5.61 -11.61 7.02
C LYS A 104 4.59 -10.56 6.60
N VAL A 105 5.07 -9.41 6.10
CA VAL A 105 4.20 -8.38 5.55
C VAL A 105 3.60 -8.87 4.22
N LEU A 106 4.44 -9.47 3.38
CA LEU A 106 4.01 -10.05 2.11
C LEU A 106 3.46 -11.47 2.37
N ARG A 107 2.17 -11.57 2.43
CA ARG A 107 1.47 -12.82 2.78
C ARG A 107 1.35 -13.73 1.55
N GLY A 108 2.26 -14.61 1.43
CA GLY A 108 2.33 -15.51 0.30
C GLY A 108 3.38 -15.11 -0.69
#